data_a8a696f1dbbb5aa63b2a54893190ecce
#
_entry.id   a8a696f1dbbb5aa63b2a54893190ecce
#
_cell.length_a   1.000
_cell.length_b   1.000
_cell.length_c   1.000
_cell.angle_alpha   90.00
_cell.angle_beta   90.00
_cell.angle_gamma   90.00
#
_symmetry.space_group_name_H-M   'P 1'
#
loop_
_entity.id
_entity.type
_entity.pdbx_description
1 polymer ?
#
loop_
_entity_poly.entity_id
_entity_poly.type
_entity_poly.pdbx_seq_one_letter_code
_entity_poly.pdbx_strand_id
1 'polypeptide(L)'
;KSITLMFVGDVNQAIYSSLGGVAKGKKELEILYEINFDSLSLKGCYRSTQRLVDLYSRFEVSKTDAYSVAKYKDELGEIHFFDSVYYTDLASKIAELIKEELEKGTKAEEICVIAPQWFMLFDLSGKLRLLLPDIPFDAPDISPIKYNPMNPLFLIAKLLFMPAGKNVKLRKRIAIEFISIIRDDFRIMVPDDVQSYDVLSAVNCCRHIDVDGITCLGVAIEKVFAL
;
A
#
# COMPACT_ATOMS: atom_id res chain seq x y z
N LYS A 1 33.48 -20.75 -21.20
CA LYS A 1 32.60 -20.90 -20.02
C LYS A 1 31.17 -20.99 -20.54
N SER A 2 30.46 -22.09 -20.21
CA SER A 2 29.03 -22.21 -20.53
C SER A 2 28.24 -21.29 -19.60
N ILE A 3 27.32 -20.53 -20.15
CA ILE A 3 26.38 -19.69 -19.40
C ILE A 3 25.07 -20.46 -19.30
N THR A 4 24.54 -20.61 -18.09
CA THR A 4 23.21 -21.19 -17.86
C THR A 4 22.24 -20.03 -17.59
N LEU A 5 21.14 -19.97 -18.35
CA LEU A 5 20.09 -19.00 -18.18
C LEU A 5 18.85 -19.67 -17.58
N MET A 6 18.26 -19.07 -16.58
CA MET A 6 17.01 -19.50 -15.96
C MET A 6 16.06 -18.31 -15.86
N PHE A 7 14.84 -18.47 -16.36
CA PHE A 7 13.76 -17.49 -16.22
C PHE A 7 12.67 -18.11 -15.35
N VAL A 8 12.19 -17.32 -14.40
CA VAL A 8 11.06 -17.69 -13.52
C VAL A 8 10.01 -16.60 -13.65
N GLY A 9 8.77 -16.96 -13.89
CA GLY A 9 7.69 -16.01 -14.06
C GLY A 9 6.33 -16.66 -13.89
N ASP A 10 5.33 -15.80 -13.68
CA ASP A 10 3.93 -16.16 -13.62
C ASP A 10 3.11 -15.13 -14.42
N VAL A 11 2.49 -15.59 -15.48
CA VAL A 11 1.69 -14.75 -16.38
C VAL A 11 0.47 -14.18 -15.67
N ASN A 12 -0.09 -14.93 -14.73
CA ASN A 12 -1.26 -14.51 -13.95
C ASN A 12 -0.93 -13.40 -12.93
N GLN A 13 0.37 -13.18 -12.63
CA GLN A 13 0.83 -12.08 -11.78
C GLN A 13 1.32 -10.86 -12.56
N ALA A 14 1.14 -10.82 -13.87
CA ALA A 14 1.52 -9.70 -14.72
C ALA A 14 0.52 -8.53 -14.59
N ILE A 15 0.50 -7.87 -13.44
CA ILE A 15 -0.46 -6.80 -13.10
C ILE A 15 -0.09 -5.42 -13.62
N TYR A 16 1.08 -5.25 -14.25
CA TYR A 16 1.58 -3.97 -14.76
C TYR A 16 1.41 -3.80 -16.27
N SER A 17 0.53 -4.54 -16.91
CA SER A 17 0.28 -4.44 -18.36
C SER A 17 -0.19 -3.04 -18.78
N SER A 18 -0.96 -2.34 -17.94
CA SER A 18 -1.38 -0.96 -18.15
C SER A 18 -0.23 0.06 -18.15
N LEU A 19 0.92 -0.31 -17.55
CA LEU A 19 2.14 0.49 -17.53
C LEU A 19 3.18 0.02 -18.56
N GLY A 20 2.78 -0.81 -19.53
CA GLY A 20 3.67 -1.36 -20.56
C GLY A 20 4.46 -2.59 -20.11
N GLY A 21 4.14 -3.16 -18.95
CA GLY A 21 4.72 -4.44 -18.50
C GLY A 21 4.18 -5.59 -19.36
N VAL A 22 5.07 -6.36 -19.98
CA VAL A 22 4.71 -7.53 -20.80
C VAL A 22 5.36 -8.77 -20.20
N ALA A 23 4.52 -9.75 -19.85
CA ALA A 23 5.02 -11.07 -19.50
C ALA A 23 5.39 -11.83 -20.79
N LYS A 24 6.68 -12.05 -21.00
CA LYS A 24 7.17 -12.81 -22.15
C LYS A 24 7.02 -14.30 -21.90
N GLY A 25 6.37 -14.97 -22.85
CA GLY A 25 6.27 -16.44 -22.85
C GLY A 25 7.56 -17.13 -23.32
N LYS A 26 7.62 -18.45 -23.13
CA LYS A 26 8.77 -19.28 -23.53
C LYS A 26 9.20 -19.01 -24.98
N LYS A 27 8.28 -19.05 -25.93
CA LYS A 27 8.58 -18.84 -27.37
C LYS A 27 9.21 -17.47 -27.67
N GLU A 28 8.75 -16.42 -27.01
CA GLU A 28 9.31 -15.08 -27.18
C GLU A 28 10.73 -14.97 -26.62
N LEU A 29 11.00 -15.67 -25.48
CA LEU A 29 12.33 -15.75 -24.91
C LEU A 29 13.27 -16.57 -25.80
N GLU A 30 12.81 -17.68 -26.36
CA GLU A 30 13.57 -18.52 -27.30
C GLU A 30 13.99 -17.74 -28.55
N ILE A 31 13.08 -16.92 -29.08
CA ILE A 31 13.37 -16.02 -30.23
C ILE A 31 14.36 -14.92 -29.82
N LEU A 32 14.16 -14.29 -28.65
CA LEU A 32 14.96 -13.17 -28.21
C LEU A 32 16.43 -13.56 -27.92
N TYR A 33 16.63 -14.75 -27.37
CA TYR A 33 17.95 -15.24 -26.97
C TYR A 33 18.56 -16.24 -27.94
N GLU A 34 17.82 -16.65 -28.99
CA GLU A 34 18.22 -17.68 -29.98
C GLU A 34 18.62 -19.03 -29.31
N ILE A 35 17.96 -19.39 -28.21
CA ILE A 35 18.23 -20.58 -27.39
C ILE A 35 16.93 -21.31 -27.15
N ASN A 36 16.95 -22.64 -27.19
CA ASN A 36 15.81 -23.45 -26.73
C ASN A 36 15.84 -23.59 -25.23
N PHE A 37 14.68 -23.42 -24.58
CA PHE A 37 14.50 -23.56 -23.13
C PHE A 37 13.71 -24.81 -22.78
N ASP A 38 14.15 -25.52 -21.77
CA ASP A 38 13.31 -26.49 -21.09
C ASP A 38 12.27 -25.78 -20.23
N SER A 39 11.04 -26.27 -20.23
CA SER A 39 9.96 -25.69 -19.46
C SER A 39 9.59 -26.56 -18.28
N LEU A 40 9.65 -25.98 -17.09
CA LEU A 40 9.21 -26.62 -15.86
C LEU A 40 8.01 -25.83 -15.31
N SER A 41 6.98 -26.53 -14.87
CA SER A 41 5.77 -25.92 -14.32
C SER A 41 5.65 -26.25 -12.83
N LEU A 42 5.48 -25.19 -12.00
CA LEU A 42 5.22 -25.32 -10.57
C LEU A 42 3.70 -25.22 -10.34
N LYS A 43 3.06 -26.36 -10.12
CA LYS A 43 1.59 -26.45 -9.97
C LYS A 43 1.14 -26.54 -8.52
N GLY A 44 2.03 -26.89 -7.58
CA GLY A 44 1.71 -27.06 -6.16
C GLY A 44 1.61 -25.74 -5.42
N CYS A 45 0.45 -25.40 -4.86
CA CYS A 45 0.24 -24.27 -3.98
C CYS A 45 0.42 -24.71 -2.52
N TYR A 46 1.44 -24.19 -1.83
CA TYR A 46 1.74 -24.50 -0.42
C TYR A 46 1.03 -23.56 0.57
N ARG A 47 0.37 -22.50 0.08
CA ARG A 47 -0.19 -21.41 0.88
C ARG A 47 -1.68 -21.58 1.17
N SER A 48 -2.44 -22.02 0.19
CA SER A 48 -3.91 -21.93 0.24
C SER A 48 -4.56 -23.29 0.30
N THR A 49 -5.76 -23.37 0.88
CA THR A 49 -6.61 -24.56 0.79
C THR A 49 -7.04 -24.84 -0.65
N GLN A 50 -7.44 -26.07 -0.97
CA GLN A 50 -7.90 -26.41 -2.32
C GLN A 50 -9.09 -25.55 -2.74
N ARG A 51 -10.03 -25.26 -1.84
CA ARG A 51 -11.18 -24.40 -2.12
C ARG A 51 -10.79 -23.00 -2.58
N LEU A 52 -9.74 -22.40 -1.98
CA LEU A 52 -9.25 -21.09 -2.40
C LEU A 52 -8.51 -21.18 -3.75
N VAL A 53 -7.74 -22.27 -3.97
CA VAL A 53 -7.10 -22.51 -5.26
C VAL A 53 -8.15 -22.62 -6.36
N ASP A 54 -9.22 -23.36 -6.14
CA ASP A 54 -10.33 -23.53 -7.11
C ASP A 54 -11.07 -22.19 -7.36
N LEU A 55 -11.16 -21.34 -6.35
CA LEU A 55 -11.77 -20.02 -6.49
C LEU A 55 -10.93 -19.10 -7.40
N TYR A 56 -9.65 -18.87 -7.06
CA TYR A 56 -8.85 -17.92 -7.81
C TYR A 56 -8.44 -18.44 -9.20
N SER A 57 -8.39 -19.76 -9.40
CA SER A 57 -8.16 -20.37 -10.72
C SER A 57 -9.23 -19.99 -11.74
N ARG A 58 -10.42 -19.56 -11.30
CA ARG A 58 -11.48 -19.06 -12.20
C ARG A 58 -11.11 -17.70 -12.81
N PHE A 59 -10.24 -16.95 -12.18
CA PHE A 59 -9.79 -15.62 -12.62
C PHE A 59 -8.45 -15.66 -13.37
N GLU A 60 -7.84 -16.84 -13.53
CA GLU A 60 -6.59 -16.98 -14.26
C GLU A 60 -6.74 -16.61 -15.74
N VAL A 61 -5.85 -15.76 -16.23
CA VAL A 61 -5.71 -15.42 -17.65
C VAL A 61 -5.17 -16.62 -18.44
N SER A 62 -4.21 -17.34 -17.84
CA SER A 62 -3.62 -18.55 -18.37
C SER A 62 -3.83 -19.69 -17.38
N LYS A 63 -4.49 -20.77 -17.81
CA LYS A 63 -4.77 -21.92 -16.95
C LYS A 63 -3.48 -22.62 -16.54
N THR A 64 -3.30 -22.77 -15.23
CA THR A 64 -2.11 -23.39 -14.66
C THR A 64 -2.33 -24.78 -14.12
N ASP A 65 -3.58 -25.25 -13.98
CA ASP A 65 -3.97 -26.50 -13.32
C ASP A 65 -3.34 -26.63 -11.92
N ALA A 66 -3.32 -25.50 -11.19
CA ALA A 66 -2.75 -25.45 -9.85
C ALA A 66 -3.61 -26.28 -8.87
N TYR A 67 -2.96 -26.89 -7.91
CA TYR A 67 -3.60 -27.65 -6.84
C TYR A 67 -2.93 -27.37 -5.50
N SER A 68 -3.68 -27.53 -4.41
CA SER A 68 -3.12 -27.32 -3.08
C SER A 68 -2.27 -28.49 -2.62
N VAL A 69 -1.10 -28.18 -2.08
CA VAL A 69 -0.21 -29.08 -1.32
C VAL A 69 0.02 -28.58 0.10
N ALA A 70 -0.79 -27.62 0.56
CA ALA A 70 -0.74 -27.09 1.92
C ALA A 70 -1.10 -28.20 2.93
N LYS A 71 -0.59 -28.10 4.17
CA LYS A 71 -0.92 -29.05 5.25
C LYS A 71 -2.41 -29.07 5.56
N TYR A 72 -3.08 -27.94 5.38
CA TYR A 72 -4.51 -27.69 5.63
C TYR A 72 -5.34 -27.62 4.32
N LYS A 73 -4.87 -28.31 3.27
CA LYS A 73 -5.48 -28.27 1.93
C LYS A 73 -6.97 -28.64 1.90
N ASP A 74 -7.37 -29.53 2.82
CA ASP A 74 -8.73 -30.07 2.89
C ASP A 74 -9.66 -29.24 3.80
N GLU A 75 -9.13 -28.20 4.47
CA GLU A 75 -9.95 -27.26 5.24
C GLU A 75 -10.80 -26.43 4.29
N LEU A 76 -12.10 -26.32 4.62
CA LEU A 76 -13.03 -25.66 3.71
C LEU A 76 -12.89 -24.15 3.71
N GLY A 77 -12.49 -23.54 4.81
CA GLY A 77 -12.46 -22.08 4.94
C GLY A 77 -13.80 -21.42 4.58
N GLU A 78 -13.98 -20.18 4.88
CA GLU A 78 -15.17 -19.42 4.51
C GLU A 78 -14.89 -18.47 3.35
N ILE A 79 -15.83 -18.33 2.43
CA ILE A 79 -15.78 -17.35 1.33
C ILE A 79 -17.11 -16.62 1.32
N HIS A 80 -17.07 -15.33 1.61
CA HIS A 80 -18.24 -14.47 1.59
C HIS A 80 -18.14 -13.54 0.39
N PHE A 81 -19.23 -13.37 -0.34
CA PHE A 81 -19.34 -12.49 -1.47
C PHE A 81 -20.44 -11.45 -1.22
N PHE A 82 -20.11 -10.18 -1.34
CA PHE A 82 -21.03 -9.07 -1.16
C PHE A 82 -21.08 -8.27 -2.46
N ASP A 83 -22.23 -8.30 -3.14
CA ASP A 83 -22.43 -7.68 -4.48
C ASP A 83 -23.15 -6.31 -4.43
N SER A 84 -23.65 -5.93 -3.25
CA SER A 84 -24.53 -4.77 -3.09
C SER A 84 -24.11 -3.84 -1.95
N VAL A 85 -22.80 -3.66 -1.75
CA VAL A 85 -22.28 -2.71 -0.75
C VAL A 85 -22.03 -1.36 -1.39
N TYR A 86 -22.72 -0.32 -0.92
CA TYR A 86 -22.45 1.04 -1.37
C TYR A 86 -21.07 1.49 -0.88
N TYR A 87 -20.40 2.32 -1.67
CA TYR A 87 -19.06 2.83 -1.35
C TYR A 87 -19.04 3.59 0.00
N THR A 88 -20.14 4.28 0.35
CA THR A 88 -20.31 4.96 1.65
C THR A 88 -20.26 4.00 2.83
N ASP A 89 -20.73 2.77 2.66
CA ASP A 89 -20.89 1.78 3.72
C ASP A 89 -19.75 0.75 3.76
N LEU A 90 -18.89 0.80 2.73
CA LEU A 90 -17.80 -0.16 2.56
C LEU A 90 -16.88 -0.23 3.80
N ALA A 91 -16.47 0.92 4.32
CA ALA A 91 -15.59 0.98 5.49
C ALA A 91 -16.25 0.36 6.73
N SER A 92 -17.54 0.64 6.96
CA SER A 92 -18.30 0.08 8.07
C SER A 92 -18.46 -1.44 7.94
N LYS A 93 -18.72 -1.92 6.73
CA LYS A 93 -18.83 -3.36 6.48
C LYS A 93 -17.51 -4.10 6.67
N ILE A 94 -16.40 -3.51 6.21
CA ILE A 94 -15.06 -4.09 6.43
C ILE A 94 -14.71 -4.07 7.91
N ALA A 95 -15.03 -2.99 8.65
CA ALA A 95 -14.79 -2.91 10.07
C ALA A 95 -15.58 -3.97 10.85
N GLU A 96 -16.82 -4.24 10.45
CA GLU A 96 -17.65 -5.33 11.02
C GLU A 96 -16.98 -6.68 10.80
N LEU A 97 -16.58 -7.01 9.57
CA LEU A 97 -15.92 -8.28 9.25
C LEU A 97 -14.59 -8.46 10.00
N ILE A 98 -13.82 -7.38 10.16
CA ILE A 98 -12.57 -7.43 10.94
C ILE A 98 -12.88 -7.77 12.41
N LYS A 99 -13.89 -7.13 13.00
CA LYS A 99 -14.31 -7.43 14.39
C LYS A 99 -14.75 -8.86 14.54
N GLU A 100 -15.58 -9.37 13.64
CA GLU A 100 -16.04 -10.77 13.64
C GLU A 100 -14.87 -11.76 13.60
N GLU A 101 -13.85 -11.50 12.77
CA GLU A 101 -12.67 -12.35 12.69
C GLU A 101 -11.80 -12.29 13.96
N LEU A 102 -11.66 -11.11 14.55
CA LEU A 102 -10.94 -10.96 15.82
C LEU A 102 -11.67 -11.69 16.97
N GLU A 103 -13.02 -11.63 17.01
CA GLU A 103 -13.84 -12.35 17.98
C GLU A 103 -13.74 -13.88 17.82
N LYS A 104 -13.54 -14.38 16.60
CA LYS A 104 -13.25 -15.81 16.32
C LYS A 104 -11.83 -16.21 16.77
N GLY A 105 -10.99 -15.26 17.18
CA GLY A 105 -9.62 -15.50 17.64
C GLY A 105 -8.55 -15.35 16.55
N THR A 106 -8.90 -14.91 15.35
CA THR A 106 -7.93 -14.55 14.30
C THR A 106 -7.10 -13.35 14.79
N LYS A 107 -5.77 -13.42 14.65
CA LYS A 107 -4.92 -12.31 15.09
C LYS A 107 -4.99 -11.16 14.08
N ALA A 108 -4.90 -9.92 14.55
CA ALA A 108 -4.94 -8.74 13.70
C ALA A 108 -3.87 -8.76 12.59
N GLU A 109 -2.68 -9.28 12.88
CA GLU A 109 -1.57 -9.45 11.93
C GLU A 109 -1.85 -10.47 10.81
N GLU A 110 -2.86 -11.30 10.95
CA GLU A 110 -3.28 -12.30 9.97
C GLU A 110 -4.41 -11.79 9.07
N ILE A 111 -4.95 -10.59 9.35
CA ILE A 111 -6.03 -9.98 8.57
C ILE A 111 -5.44 -8.99 7.57
N CYS A 112 -5.81 -9.11 6.30
CA CYS A 112 -5.36 -8.22 5.24
C CYS A 112 -6.52 -7.70 4.41
N VAL A 113 -6.56 -6.40 4.18
CA VAL A 113 -7.50 -5.74 3.25
C VAL A 113 -6.75 -5.35 1.99
N ILE A 114 -7.24 -5.80 0.85
CA ILE A 114 -6.62 -5.58 -0.46
C ILE A 114 -7.58 -4.77 -1.34
N ALA A 115 -7.03 -3.81 -2.09
CA ALA A 115 -7.76 -3.06 -3.10
C ALA A 115 -6.93 -2.92 -4.38
N PRO A 116 -7.57 -2.77 -5.55
CA PRO A 116 -6.85 -2.68 -6.83
C PRO A 116 -6.03 -1.40 -7.00
N GLN A 117 -6.32 -0.35 -6.23
CA GLN A 117 -5.66 0.96 -6.37
C GLN A 117 -5.36 1.58 -5.01
N TRP A 118 -4.22 2.25 -4.89
CA TRP A 118 -3.74 2.87 -3.65
C TRP A 118 -4.68 3.92 -3.07
N PHE A 119 -5.31 4.74 -3.91
CA PHE A 119 -6.21 5.79 -3.40
C PHE A 119 -7.43 5.21 -2.66
N MET A 120 -7.90 4.02 -3.05
CA MET A 120 -8.99 3.34 -2.34
C MET A 120 -8.55 2.90 -0.94
N LEU A 121 -7.29 2.46 -0.80
CA LEU A 121 -6.73 2.09 0.49
C LEU A 121 -6.49 3.32 1.38
N PHE A 122 -6.13 4.47 0.81
CA PHE A 122 -5.93 5.70 1.59
C PHE A 122 -7.22 6.17 2.26
N ASP A 123 -8.31 6.28 1.49
CA ASP A 123 -9.62 6.66 2.02
C ASP A 123 -10.14 5.63 3.04
N LEU A 124 -10.02 4.34 2.67
CA LEU A 124 -10.48 3.25 3.53
C LEU A 124 -9.70 3.20 4.85
N SER A 125 -8.39 3.33 4.85
CA SER A 125 -7.57 3.27 6.06
C SER A 125 -7.85 4.43 7.01
N GLY A 126 -8.11 5.63 6.48
CA GLY A 126 -8.55 6.77 7.28
C GLY A 126 -9.88 6.50 8.01
N LYS A 127 -10.86 5.94 7.28
CA LYS A 127 -12.16 5.59 7.86
C LYS A 127 -12.05 4.42 8.86
N LEU A 128 -11.26 3.40 8.55
CA LEU A 128 -11.07 2.26 9.45
C LEU A 128 -10.42 2.65 10.78
N ARG A 129 -9.49 3.62 10.80
CA ARG A 129 -8.93 4.12 12.06
C ARG A 129 -9.96 4.75 12.98
N LEU A 130 -10.95 5.42 12.42
CA LEU A 130 -12.05 5.98 13.21
C LEU A 130 -13.00 4.91 13.73
N LEU A 131 -13.20 3.82 12.97
CA LEU A 131 -14.11 2.73 13.33
C LEU A 131 -13.46 1.67 14.23
N LEU A 132 -12.12 1.57 14.20
CA LEU A 132 -11.31 0.57 14.89
C LEU A 132 -10.14 1.23 15.63
N PRO A 133 -10.39 2.19 16.55
CA PRO A 133 -9.34 3.00 17.16
C PRO A 133 -8.34 2.18 17.99
N ASP A 134 -8.78 1.06 18.56
CA ASP A 134 -7.97 0.20 19.43
C ASP A 134 -7.20 -0.90 18.66
N ILE A 135 -7.40 -1.01 17.36
CA ILE A 135 -6.78 -2.06 16.55
C ILE A 135 -5.63 -1.45 15.74
N PRO A 136 -4.36 -1.77 16.06
CA PRO A 136 -3.23 -1.30 15.28
C PRO A 136 -3.19 -2.03 13.93
N PHE A 137 -2.97 -1.28 12.85
CA PHE A 137 -2.76 -1.84 11.52
C PHE A 137 -1.80 -0.97 10.69
N ASP A 138 -1.03 -1.61 9.82
CA ASP A 138 -0.18 -0.92 8.85
C ASP A 138 -1.03 -0.50 7.63
N ALA A 139 -0.91 0.74 7.25
CA ALA A 139 -1.60 1.28 6.10
C ALA A 139 -0.67 2.23 5.31
N PRO A 140 -0.87 2.35 4.00
CA PRO A 140 0.03 3.12 3.13
C PRO A 140 0.05 4.62 3.46
N ASP A 141 -0.96 5.13 4.14
CA ASP A 141 -1.08 6.54 4.55
C ASP A 141 -0.37 6.85 5.88
N ILE A 142 0.02 5.84 6.66
CA ILE A 142 0.72 6.02 7.94
C ILE A 142 2.22 6.26 7.74
N SER A 143 2.84 5.61 6.76
CA SER A 143 4.28 5.72 6.57
C SER A 143 4.69 7.04 5.91
N PRO A 144 5.45 7.91 6.58
CA PRO A 144 5.95 9.15 5.98
C PRO A 144 7.02 8.92 4.91
N ILE A 145 7.52 7.69 4.79
CA ILE A 145 8.61 7.32 3.86
C ILE A 145 8.03 6.87 2.52
N LYS A 146 6.89 6.20 2.51
CA LYS A 146 6.21 5.79 1.27
C LYS A 146 5.53 6.99 0.62
N TYR A 147 5.66 7.09 -0.71
CA TYR A 147 4.98 8.15 -1.46
C TYR A 147 3.46 8.06 -1.25
N ASN A 148 2.94 9.06 -0.56
CA ASN A 148 1.52 9.24 -0.38
C ASN A 148 1.21 10.74 -0.27
N PRO A 149 0.71 11.36 -1.34
CA PRO A 149 0.41 12.80 -1.34
C PRO A 149 -0.71 13.19 -0.37
N MET A 150 -1.56 12.24 0.05
CA MET A 150 -2.63 12.48 1.02
C MET A 150 -2.18 12.31 2.49
N ASN A 151 -0.94 11.86 2.71
CA ASN A 151 -0.39 11.73 4.05
C ASN A 151 0.33 13.02 4.47
N PRO A 152 -0.18 13.78 5.45
CA PRO A 152 0.44 15.02 5.90
C PRO A 152 1.86 14.79 6.47
N LEU A 153 2.11 13.65 7.10
CA LEU A 153 3.45 13.31 7.61
C LEU A 153 4.45 13.10 6.47
N PHE A 154 4.02 12.50 5.35
CA PHE A 154 4.85 12.42 4.15
C PHE A 154 5.19 13.80 3.59
N LEU A 155 4.24 14.74 3.58
CA LEU A 155 4.49 16.10 3.10
C LEU A 155 5.49 16.84 4.00
N ILE A 156 5.41 16.68 5.34
CA ILE A 156 6.40 17.24 6.27
C ILE A 156 7.77 16.59 6.02
N ALA A 157 7.86 15.27 5.92
CA ALA A 157 9.11 14.57 5.63
C ALA A 157 9.72 15.06 4.31
N LYS A 158 8.91 15.20 3.27
CA LYS A 158 9.34 15.73 1.97
C LYS A 158 9.85 17.16 2.09
N LEU A 159 9.19 18.04 2.83
CA LEU A 159 9.66 19.39 3.07
C LEU A 159 10.96 19.42 3.85
N LEU A 160 11.13 18.55 4.84
CA LEU A 160 12.32 18.46 5.69
C LEU A 160 13.55 18.03 4.87
N PHE A 161 13.42 17.00 4.03
CA PHE A 161 14.55 16.44 3.26
C PHE A 161 14.81 17.15 1.93
N MET A 162 13.90 18.01 1.45
CA MET A 162 14.17 18.85 0.27
C MET A 162 15.11 20.01 0.62
N PRO A 163 16.13 20.33 -0.22
CA PRO A 163 17.00 21.47 -0.01
C PRO A 163 16.25 22.79 0.15
N ALA A 164 16.53 23.54 1.22
CA ALA A 164 15.79 24.77 1.56
C ALA A 164 15.90 25.87 0.48
N GLY A 165 17.09 26.04 -0.10
CA GLY A 165 17.37 27.08 -1.11
C GLY A 165 16.99 26.71 -2.54
N LYS A 166 16.54 25.49 -2.79
CA LYS A 166 16.12 25.03 -4.13
C LYS A 166 14.61 24.76 -4.14
N ASN A 167 14.00 24.93 -5.34
CA ASN A 167 12.58 24.63 -5.55
C ASN A 167 11.61 25.36 -4.60
N VAL A 168 11.86 26.60 -4.28
CA VAL A 168 11.04 27.42 -3.34
C VAL A 168 9.55 27.38 -3.70
N LYS A 169 9.21 27.52 -5.00
CA LYS A 169 7.81 27.44 -5.47
C LYS A 169 7.16 26.08 -5.17
N LEU A 170 7.90 24.99 -5.38
CA LEU A 170 7.41 23.64 -5.10
C LEU A 170 7.22 23.43 -3.60
N ARG A 171 8.18 23.85 -2.79
CA ARG A 171 8.07 23.78 -1.32
C ARG A 171 6.87 24.55 -0.79
N LYS A 172 6.64 25.78 -1.29
CA LYS A 172 5.45 26.56 -0.94
C LYS A 172 4.16 25.82 -1.30
N ARG A 173 4.09 25.22 -2.49
CA ARG A 173 2.93 24.43 -2.93
C ARG A 173 2.68 23.24 -2.00
N ILE A 174 3.73 22.49 -1.62
CA ILE A 174 3.59 21.37 -0.69
C ILE A 174 3.09 21.83 0.68
N ALA A 175 3.56 22.97 1.19
CA ALA A 175 3.09 23.51 2.46
C ALA A 175 1.61 23.96 2.39
N ILE A 176 1.16 24.53 1.27
CA ILE A 176 -0.26 24.84 1.03
C ILE A 176 -1.09 23.58 0.99
N GLU A 177 -0.64 22.55 0.26
CA GLU A 177 -1.29 21.25 0.15
C GLU A 177 -1.41 20.57 1.52
N PHE A 178 -0.36 20.63 2.35
CA PHE A 178 -0.38 20.15 3.73
C PHE A 178 -1.50 20.84 4.55
N ILE A 179 -1.59 22.16 4.53
CA ILE A 179 -2.61 22.91 5.27
C ILE A 179 -4.02 22.53 4.78
N SER A 180 -4.23 22.42 3.46
CA SER A 180 -5.50 21.99 2.88
C SER A 180 -5.91 20.60 3.35
N ILE A 181 -5.02 19.63 3.29
CA ILE A 181 -5.28 18.25 3.73
C ILE A 181 -5.64 18.22 5.22
N ILE A 182 -4.88 18.92 6.08
CA ILE A 182 -5.17 18.98 7.51
C ILE A 182 -6.55 19.55 7.78
N ARG A 183 -6.91 20.65 7.08
CA ARG A 183 -8.19 21.34 7.25
C ARG A 183 -9.36 20.56 6.66
N ASP A 184 -9.22 20.13 5.41
CA ASP A 184 -10.34 19.65 4.59
C ASP A 184 -10.58 18.14 4.77
N ASP A 185 -9.50 17.34 4.79
CA ASP A 185 -9.60 15.89 4.87
C ASP A 185 -9.59 15.37 6.31
N PHE A 186 -8.70 15.92 7.14
CA PHE A 186 -8.61 15.52 8.56
C PHE A 186 -9.55 16.34 9.47
N ARG A 187 -10.15 17.44 8.96
CA ARG A 187 -11.05 18.32 9.71
C ARG A 187 -10.43 18.88 11.00
N ILE A 188 -9.12 19.02 11.00
CA ILE A 188 -8.39 19.65 12.11
C ILE A 188 -8.48 21.16 11.91
N MET A 189 -8.88 21.89 12.96
CA MET A 189 -8.95 23.33 12.92
C MET A 189 -7.53 23.90 12.79
N VAL A 190 -7.29 24.62 11.70
CA VAL A 190 -6.04 25.36 11.48
C VAL A 190 -6.38 26.83 11.66
N PRO A 191 -5.68 27.56 12.55
CA PRO A 191 -5.90 28.99 12.72
C PRO A 191 -5.78 29.76 11.39
N ASP A 192 -6.59 30.81 11.21
CA ASP A 192 -6.67 31.55 9.93
C ASP A 192 -5.38 32.30 9.59
N ASP A 193 -4.59 32.64 10.59
CA ASP A 193 -3.29 33.30 10.47
C ASP A 193 -2.15 32.35 10.11
N VAL A 194 -2.32 31.04 10.23
CA VAL A 194 -1.32 30.06 9.84
C VAL A 194 -1.23 29.93 8.32
N GLN A 195 -0.09 30.30 7.78
CA GLN A 195 0.20 30.33 6.36
C GLN A 195 1.28 29.31 5.97
N SER A 196 1.43 29.06 4.67
CA SER A 196 2.48 28.19 4.15
C SER A 196 3.90 28.57 4.59
N TYR A 197 4.11 29.83 4.87
CA TYR A 197 5.39 30.35 5.38
C TYR A 197 5.68 29.81 6.79
N ASP A 198 4.70 29.73 7.66
CA ASP A 198 4.86 29.27 9.04
C ASP A 198 5.24 27.80 9.08
N VAL A 199 4.56 26.96 8.26
CA VAL A 199 4.91 25.56 8.07
C VAL A 199 6.36 25.40 7.57
N LEU A 200 6.76 26.21 6.57
CA LEU A 200 8.13 26.17 6.04
C LEU A 200 9.15 26.61 7.07
N SER A 201 8.84 27.62 7.88
CA SER A 201 9.68 28.12 8.96
C SER A 201 9.88 27.06 10.04
N ALA A 202 8.79 26.45 10.51
CA ALA A 202 8.83 25.37 11.49
C ALA A 202 9.71 24.18 11.02
N VAL A 203 9.52 23.75 9.78
CA VAL A 203 10.32 22.65 9.20
C VAL A 203 11.79 23.05 9.03
N ASN A 204 12.07 24.27 8.59
CA ASN A 204 13.44 24.73 8.35
C ASN A 204 14.24 24.86 9.66
N CYS A 205 13.61 25.24 10.76
CA CYS A 205 14.26 25.29 12.07
C CYS A 205 14.78 23.93 12.54
N CYS A 206 14.22 22.83 12.06
CA CYS A 206 14.62 21.48 12.46
C CYS A 206 15.83 20.95 11.67
N ARG A 207 16.21 21.57 10.56
CA ARG A 207 17.29 21.08 9.66
C ARG A 207 18.70 21.11 10.25
N HIS A 208 18.90 21.89 11.30
CA HIS A 208 20.20 22.06 11.96
C HIS A 208 20.32 21.28 13.26
N ILE A 209 19.35 20.40 13.54
CA ILE A 209 19.38 19.56 14.71
C ILE A 209 20.29 18.38 14.38
N ASP A 210 21.33 18.20 15.18
CA ASP A 210 22.30 17.10 15.04
C ASP A 210 21.76 15.83 15.70
N VAL A 211 20.79 15.22 15.03
CA VAL A 211 20.14 13.95 15.44
C VAL A 211 19.85 13.11 14.21
N ASP A 212 19.50 11.84 14.42
CA ASP A 212 19.09 10.97 13.33
C ASP A 212 17.81 11.48 12.63
N GLY A 213 17.62 11.02 11.39
CA GLY A 213 16.54 11.53 10.53
C GLY A 213 15.13 11.26 11.06
N ILE A 214 14.93 10.20 11.84
CA ILE A 214 13.63 9.85 12.43
C ILE A 214 13.31 10.82 13.56
N THR A 215 14.26 11.05 14.46
CA THR A 215 14.15 12.02 15.56
C THR A 215 13.94 13.44 15.01
N CYS A 216 14.70 13.83 13.97
CA CYS A 216 14.55 15.11 13.31
C CYS A 216 13.13 15.28 12.72
N LEU A 217 12.59 14.25 12.09
CA LEU A 217 11.22 14.24 11.56
C LEU A 217 10.18 14.38 12.68
N GLY A 218 10.35 13.68 13.80
CA GLY A 218 9.50 13.79 15.00
C GLY A 218 9.42 15.23 15.49
N VAL A 219 10.57 15.88 15.69
CA VAL A 219 10.64 17.29 16.11
C VAL A 219 9.98 18.23 15.08
N ALA A 220 10.15 17.97 13.79
CA ALA A 220 9.50 18.77 12.74
C ALA A 220 7.98 18.63 12.77
N ILE A 221 7.47 17.43 12.99
CA ILE A 221 6.03 17.16 13.13
C ILE A 221 5.48 17.93 14.34
N GLU A 222 6.11 17.78 15.51
CA GLU A 222 5.69 18.50 16.74
C GLU A 222 5.63 20.02 16.53
N LYS A 223 6.67 20.60 15.92
CA LYS A 223 6.72 22.05 15.66
C LYS A 223 5.66 22.52 14.67
N VAL A 224 5.35 21.74 13.66
CA VAL A 224 4.32 22.09 12.67
C VAL A 224 2.92 21.97 13.27
N PHE A 225 2.67 20.97 14.11
CA PHE A 225 1.37 20.81 14.78
C PHE A 225 1.20 21.70 16.03
N ALA A 226 2.24 22.45 16.43
CA ALA A 226 2.18 23.47 17.47
C ALA A 226 1.85 24.87 16.92
N LEU A 227 1.71 25.05 15.61
CA LEU A 227 1.27 26.30 14.97
C LEU A 227 -0.22 26.53 15.17
#